data_9f67bf6a29860078198489daa28385c0
#
_entry.id   9f67bf6a29860078198489daa28385c0
#
_cell.length_a   1.000
_cell.length_b   1.000
_cell.length_c   1.000
_cell.angle_alpha   90.00
_cell.angle_beta   90.00
_cell.angle_gamma   90.00
#
_symmetry.space_group_name_H-M   'P 1'
#
loop_
_entity.id
_entity.type
_entity.pdbx_description
1 polymer ?
#
loop_
_entity_poly.entity_id
_entity_poly.type
_entity_poly.pdbx_seq_one_letter_code
_entity_poly.pdbx_strand_id
1 'polypeptide(L)'
;MGNDSMKTIAVIALCALPLTLATQALAQKSASPGDVDRGRYLVRIGGCNDCHTAAYPEKAGAIPEAEWLTGVPVGFQGPWGTTYPANLRLAMNAMTEAQWMANARKPMKPPMPWFALRDMTDADVRAIYRYVKSLGPAGKPAPTYVPPGGNVTTQFIVFVPQAPPAAPR
;
A
#
# COMPACT_ATOMS: atom_id res chain seq x y z
N MET A 1 34.20 -82.39 -25.34
CA MET A 1 32.79 -81.93 -25.24
C MET A 1 32.76 -80.74 -24.30
N GLY A 2 32.90 -79.56 -24.85
CA GLY A 2 32.94 -78.31 -24.14
C GLY A 2 31.59 -77.64 -24.24
N ASN A 3 31.10 -77.08 -23.18
CA ASN A 3 29.88 -76.32 -23.17
C ASN A 3 30.21 -74.89 -22.73
N ASP A 4 30.34 -74.03 -23.73
CA ASP A 4 30.59 -72.58 -23.53
C ASP A 4 29.26 -71.90 -23.14
N SER A 5 29.22 -71.45 -21.86
CA SER A 5 28.11 -70.68 -21.34
C SER A 5 28.39 -69.19 -21.57
N MET A 6 27.80 -68.62 -22.61
CA MET A 6 27.82 -67.17 -22.86
C MET A 6 27.03 -66.42 -21.81
N LYS A 7 27.71 -65.67 -20.99
CA LYS A 7 27.09 -64.73 -20.02
C LYS A 7 26.71 -63.43 -20.72
N THR A 8 25.42 -63.22 -20.97
CA THR A 8 24.88 -61.99 -21.50
C THR A 8 24.89 -60.92 -20.43
N ILE A 9 25.72 -59.89 -20.59
CA ILE A 9 25.75 -58.73 -19.72
C ILE A 9 24.67 -57.74 -20.24
N ALA A 10 23.58 -57.61 -19.48
CA ALA A 10 22.59 -56.56 -19.75
C ALA A 10 23.11 -55.23 -19.23
N VAL A 11 23.41 -54.33 -20.19
CA VAL A 11 23.75 -52.92 -19.87
C VAL A 11 22.43 -52.15 -19.69
N ILE A 12 22.14 -51.83 -18.45
CA ILE A 12 21.03 -50.93 -18.10
C ILE A 12 21.49 -49.50 -18.35
N ALA A 13 21.06 -48.92 -19.46
CA ALA A 13 21.24 -47.48 -19.73
C ALA A 13 20.32 -46.67 -18.84
N LEU A 14 20.89 -46.07 -17.81
CA LEU A 14 20.19 -45.13 -16.93
C LEU A 14 20.06 -43.79 -17.66
N CYS A 15 18.88 -43.53 -18.27
CA CYS A 15 18.55 -42.22 -18.84
C CYS A 15 18.33 -41.20 -17.71
N ALA A 16 19.36 -40.42 -17.38
CA ALA A 16 19.23 -39.26 -16.55
C ALA A 16 18.51 -38.16 -17.35
N LEU A 17 17.20 -37.94 -17.06
CA LEU A 17 16.49 -36.76 -17.51
C LEU A 17 17.02 -35.54 -16.73
N PRO A 18 17.49 -34.47 -17.41
CA PRO A 18 17.76 -33.23 -16.73
C PRO A 18 16.43 -32.58 -16.32
N LEU A 19 16.20 -32.50 -15.02
CA LEU A 19 15.11 -31.74 -14.43
C LEU A 19 15.44 -30.25 -14.58
N THR A 20 15.09 -29.65 -15.71
CA THR A 20 15.18 -28.20 -15.89
C THR A 20 14.10 -27.56 -15.03
N LEU A 21 14.48 -27.10 -13.83
CA LEU A 21 13.69 -26.15 -13.06
C LEU A 21 13.62 -24.85 -13.88
N ALA A 22 12.53 -24.70 -14.63
CA ALA A 22 12.15 -23.43 -15.21
C ALA A 22 11.71 -22.52 -14.05
N THR A 23 12.64 -21.77 -13.49
CA THR A 23 12.34 -20.62 -12.64
C THR A 23 11.62 -19.60 -13.51
N GLN A 24 10.29 -19.64 -13.49
CA GLN A 24 9.47 -18.55 -14.00
C GLN A 24 9.67 -17.36 -13.06
N ALA A 25 10.67 -16.55 -13.35
CA ALA A 25 10.75 -15.21 -12.83
C ALA A 25 9.48 -14.50 -13.32
N LEU A 26 8.51 -14.30 -12.42
CA LEU A 26 7.36 -13.43 -12.67
C LEU A 26 7.96 -12.04 -12.94
N ALA A 27 8.17 -11.74 -14.20
CA ALA A 27 8.60 -10.42 -14.64
C ALA A 27 7.52 -9.43 -14.14
N GLN A 28 7.83 -8.71 -13.08
CA GLN A 28 7.01 -7.58 -12.67
C GLN A 28 7.00 -6.63 -13.86
N LYS A 29 5.84 -6.56 -14.54
CA LYS A 29 5.64 -5.64 -15.66
C LYS A 29 5.94 -4.24 -15.14
N SER A 30 7.02 -3.64 -15.62
CA SER A 30 7.38 -2.26 -15.30
C SER A 30 6.17 -1.36 -15.54
N ALA A 31 5.95 -0.38 -14.63
CA ALA A 31 4.86 0.56 -14.77
C ALA A 31 4.98 1.29 -16.12
N SER A 32 3.90 1.33 -16.88
CA SER A 32 3.85 2.18 -18.07
C SER A 32 3.69 3.65 -17.63
N PRO A 33 4.17 4.62 -18.41
CA PRO A 33 3.92 6.03 -18.13
C PRO A 33 2.43 6.32 -17.89
N GLY A 34 1.53 5.74 -18.68
CA GLY A 34 0.09 5.89 -18.49
C GLY A 34 -0.46 5.34 -17.16
N ASP A 35 0.16 4.30 -16.57
CA ASP A 35 -0.22 3.80 -15.25
C ASP A 35 0.18 4.80 -14.14
N VAL A 36 1.34 5.43 -14.28
CA VAL A 36 1.82 6.44 -13.31
C VAL A 36 0.95 7.69 -13.37
N ASP A 37 0.65 8.19 -14.57
CA ASP A 37 -0.24 9.36 -14.76
C ASP A 37 -1.65 9.08 -14.26
N ARG A 38 -2.18 7.89 -14.49
CA ARG A 38 -3.47 7.45 -13.95
C ARG A 38 -3.44 7.44 -12.43
N GLY A 39 -2.40 6.89 -11.83
CA GLY A 39 -2.22 6.85 -10.38
C GLY A 39 -2.14 8.25 -9.77
N ARG A 40 -1.39 9.16 -10.40
CA ARG A 40 -1.31 10.57 -10.01
C ARG A 40 -2.67 11.25 -10.03
N TYR A 41 -3.43 11.06 -11.09
CA TYR A 41 -4.79 11.57 -11.21
C TYR A 41 -5.69 11.05 -10.09
N LEU A 42 -5.69 9.74 -9.84
CA LEU A 42 -6.50 9.10 -8.80
C LEU A 42 -6.14 9.58 -7.39
N VAL A 43 -4.87 9.75 -7.08
CA VAL A 43 -4.40 10.31 -5.80
C VAL A 43 -4.96 11.71 -5.57
N ARG A 44 -5.02 12.54 -6.61
CA ARG A 44 -5.58 13.89 -6.53
C ARG A 44 -7.09 13.89 -6.35
N ILE A 45 -7.83 13.22 -7.24
CA ILE A 45 -9.32 13.28 -7.22
C ILE A 45 -9.92 12.40 -6.12
N GLY A 46 -9.21 11.36 -5.68
CA GLY A 46 -9.60 10.49 -4.58
C GLY A 46 -9.33 11.08 -3.19
N GLY A 47 -8.83 12.32 -3.11
CA GLY A 47 -8.60 13.03 -1.85
C GLY A 47 -7.49 12.44 -0.97
N CYS A 48 -6.57 11.63 -1.52
CA CYS A 48 -5.50 11.04 -0.74
C CYS A 48 -4.61 12.11 -0.09
N ASN A 49 -4.32 13.17 -0.82
CA ASN A 49 -3.50 14.27 -0.33
C ASN A 49 -4.17 15.07 0.79
N ASP A 50 -5.50 15.11 0.86
CA ASP A 50 -6.23 15.92 1.86
C ASP A 50 -5.87 15.53 3.29
N CYS A 51 -5.56 14.24 3.50
CA CYS A 51 -5.11 13.72 4.78
C CYS A 51 -3.63 13.33 4.80
N HIS A 52 -3.07 12.82 3.68
CA HIS A 52 -1.73 12.25 3.67
C HIS A 52 -0.61 13.22 3.24
N THR A 53 -0.96 14.48 2.95
CA THR A 53 -0.01 15.56 2.62
C THR A 53 -0.25 16.76 3.52
N ALA A 54 0.78 17.21 4.21
CA ALA A 54 0.66 18.32 5.15
C ALA A 54 0.19 19.61 4.45
N ALA A 55 -0.78 20.30 5.06
CA ALA A 55 -1.34 21.58 4.61
C ALA A 55 -1.94 21.57 3.19
N TYR A 56 -2.28 20.39 2.64
CA TYR A 56 -2.80 20.29 1.28
C TYR A 56 -4.17 20.99 1.10
N PRO A 57 -5.17 20.77 1.99
CA PRO A 57 -6.45 21.49 1.91
C PRO A 57 -6.31 22.98 2.16
N GLU A 58 -5.52 23.37 3.15
CA GLU A 58 -5.33 24.79 3.53
C GLU A 58 -4.69 25.61 2.40
N LYS A 59 -3.88 24.95 1.58
CA LYS A 59 -3.25 25.58 0.39
C LYS A 59 -3.99 25.28 -0.92
N ALA A 60 -5.23 24.79 -0.84
CA ALA A 60 -6.03 24.45 -2.02
C ALA A 60 -5.27 23.56 -3.04
N GLY A 61 -4.47 22.62 -2.52
CA GLY A 61 -3.68 21.71 -3.34
C GLY A 61 -2.36 22.27 -3.89
N ALA A 62 -2.00 23.51 -3.59
CA ALA A 62 -0.76 24.15 -4.05
C ALA A 62 0.46 23.72 -3.23
N ILE A 63 0.68 22.40 -3.13
CA ILE A 63 1.85 21.78 -2.49
C ILE A 63 2.69 21.10 -3.58
N PRO A 64 4.02 21.29 -3.57
CA PRO A 64 4.90 20.60 -4.51
C PRO A 64 4.73 19.08 -4.45
N GLU A 65 4.69 18.42 -5.61
CA GLU A 65 4.47 16.97 -5.70
C GLU A 65 5.54 16.15 -4.95
N ALA A 66 6.75 16.70 -4.82
CA ALA A 66 7.83 16.10 -4.05
C ALA A 66 7.48 15.93 -2.55
N GLU A 67 6.54 16.71 -2.03
CA GLU A 67 6.08 16.69 -0.64
C GLU A 67 4.80 15.84 -0.44
N TRP A 68 4.19 15.36 -1.51
CA TRP A 68 2.94 14.60 -1.44
C TRP A 68 3.10 13.27 -0.71
N LEU A 69 2.04 12.88 -0.01
CA LEU A 69 1.85 11.54 0.58
C LEU A 69 2.89 11.19 1.65
N THR A 70 3.54 12.17 2.25
CA THR A 70 4.55 11.98 3.29
C THR A 70 3.96 11.80 4.69
N GLY A 71 2.62 11.78 4.81
CA GLY A 71 1.92 11.67 6.08
C GLY A 71 1.80 12.99 6.83
N VAL A 72 0.98 13.00 7.87
CA VAL A 72 0.72 14.18 8.71
C VAL A 72 0.79 13.79 10.18
N PRO A 73 1.51 14.55 11.04
CA PRO A 73 1.63 14.25 12.47
C PRO A 73 0.42 14.74 13.30
N VAL A 74 -0.65 15.20 12.66
CA VAL A 74 -1.90 15.57 13.33
C VAL A 74 -2.82 14.35 13.40
N GLY A 75 -3.29 14.01 14.62
CA GLY A 75 -4.16 12.88 14.85
C GLY A 75 -5.64 13.19 14.55
N PHE A 76 -6.40 12.15 14.25
CA PHE A 76 -7.86 12.19 14.18
C PHE A 76 -8.41 11.35 15.33
N GLN A 77 -8.99 12.02 16.34
CA GLN A 77 -9.47 11.39 17.56
C GLN A 77 -10.99 11.18 17.52
N GLY A 78 -11.41 9.98 17.88
CA GLY A 78 -12.82 9.61 18.01
C GLY A 78 -13.00 8.42 18.93
N PRO A 79 -14.20 7.78 18.94
CA PRO A 79 -14.44 6.57 19.74
C PRO A 79 -13.49 5.41 19.43
N TRP A 80 -12.87 5.43 18.26
CA TRP A 80 -11.86 4.46 17.82
C TRP A 80 -10.45 4.70 18.38
N GLY A 81 -10.21 5.75 19.17
CA GLY A 81 -8.89 6.24 19.57
C GLY A 81 -8.38 7.36 18.67
N THR A 82 -7.07 7.50 18.57
CA THR A 82 -6.44 8.51 17.69
C THR A 82 -5.63 7.83 16.59
N THR A 83 -6.03 8.10 15.35
CA THR A 83 -5.37 7.61 14.13
C THR A 83 -4.57 8.72 13.47
N TYR A 84 -3.57 8.36 12.69
CA TYR A 84 -2.72 9.32 11.97
C TYR A 84 -2.65 8.96 10.49
N PRO A 85 -2.74 9.95 9.58
CA PRO A 85 -2.50 9.72 8.17
C PRO A 85 -1.09 9.20 7.93
N ALA A 86 -0.99 7.97 7.48
CA ALA A 86 0.30 7.31 7.27
C ALA A 86 1.14 8.01 6.20
N ASN A 87 2.46 7.92 6.33
CA ASN A 87 3.37 8.22 5.22
C ASN A 87 3.25 7.11 4.17
N LEU A 88 2.48 7.37 3.11
CA LEU A 88 2.23 6.38 2.06
C LEU A 88 3.48 6.10 1.22
N ARG A 89 4.38 7.08 1.11
CA ARG A 89 5.65 6.89 0.40
C ARG A 89 6.55 5.87 1.09
N LEU A 90 6.64 5.89 2.41
CA LEU A 90 7.36 4.88 3.17
C LEU A 90 6.61 3.54 3.18
N ALA A 91 5.30 3.58 3.45
CA ALA A 91 4.49 2.37 3.55
C ALA A 91 4.48 1.55 2.25
N MET A 92 4.23 2.19 1.10
CA MET A 92 4.19 1.49 -0.18
C MET A 92 5.57 1.09 -0.69
N ASN A 93 6.64 1.82 -0.30
CA ASN A 93 7.99 1.38 -0.64
C ASN A 93 8.45 0.16 0.15
N ALA A 94 7.88 -0.07 1.33
CA ALA A 94 8.16 -1.24 2.18
C ALA A 94 7.34 -2.48 1.80
N MET A 95 6.37 -2.39 0.87
CA MET A 95 5.51 -3.52 0.49
C MET A 95 5.55 -3.81 -1.01
N THR A 96 5.19 -5.03 -1.37
CA THR A 96 5.00 -5.44 -2.77
C THR A 96 3.64 -4.94 -3.30
N GLU A 97 3.48 -4.91 -4.64
CA GLU A 97 2.20 -4.59 -5.29
C GLU A 97 1.08 -5.53 -4.81
N ALA A 98 1.35 -6.83 -4.69
CA ALA A 98 0.37 -7.80 -4.21
C ALA A 98 -0.07 -7.52 -2.75
N GLN A 99 0.87 -7.14 -1.88
CA GLN A 99 0.55 -6.75 -0.50
C GLN A 99 -0.30 -5.47 -0.45
N TRP A 100 0.02 -4.47 -1.30
CA TRP A 100 -0.80 -3.27 -1.42
C TRP A 100 -2.20 -3.60 -1.90
N MET A 101 -2.34 -4.38 -2.98
CA MET A 101 -3.65 -4.82 -3.51
C MET A 101 -4.51 -5.50 -2.44
N ALA A 102 -3.91 -6.39 -1.66
CA ALA A 102 -4.60 -7.07 -0.56
C ALA A 102 -4.98 -6.10 0.58
N ASN A 103 -4.11 -5.14 0.91
CA ASN A 103 -4.37 -4.16 1.97
C ASN A 103 -5.46 -3.15 1.58
N ALA A 104 -5.51 -2.73 0.32
CA ALA A 104 -6.54 -1.81 -0.19
C ALA A 104 -7.98 -2.38 -0.08
N ARG A 105 -8.13 -3.69 0.10
CA ARG A 105 -9.44 -4.37 0.26
C ARG A 105 -9.84 -4.59 1.72
N LYS A 106 -8.96 -4.28 2.69
CA LYS A 106 -9.22 -4.50 4.11
C LYS A 106 -9.84 -3.26 4.76
N PRO A 107 -10.70 -3.44 5.77
CA PRO A 107 -11.15 -2.34 6.61
C PRO A 107 -9.96 -1.61 7.27
N MET A 108 -10.04 -0.28 7.30
CA MET A 108 -9.07 0.58 7.97
C MET A 108 -9.77 1.38 9.07
N LYS A 109 -8.99 1.90 10.01
CA LYS A 109 -9.54 2.72 11.10
C LYS A 109 -10.05 4.06 10.57
N PRO A 110 -11.14 4.59 11.16
CA PRO A 110 -11.63 5.92 10.83
C PRO A 110 -10.55 7.00 11.08
N PRO A 111 -10.63 8.15 10.39
CA PRO A 111 -11.65 8.52 9.40
C PRO A 111 -11.31 8.08 7.97
N MET A 112 -10.30 7.22 7.75
CA MET A 112 -9.90 6.78 6.41
C MET A 112 -11.11 6.18 5.65
N PRO A 113 -11.50 6.73 4.49
CA PRO A 113 -12.59 6.20 3.68
C PRO A 113 -12.13 4.98 2.86
N TRP A 114 -11.71 3.92 3.56
CA TRP A 114 -11.14 2.71 2.98
C TRP A 114 -12.06 2.01 1.98
N PHE A 115 -13.38 2.20 2.12
CA PHE A 115 -14.37 1.68 1.18
C PHE A 115 -14.17 2.25 -0.24
N ALA A 116 -13.66 3.48 -0.38
CA ALA A 116 -13.32 4.04 -1.68
C ALA A 116 -12.20 3.23 -2.38
N LEU A 117 -11.17 2.81 -1.63
CA LEU A 117 -10.13 1.91 -2.16
C LEU A 117 -10.69 0.53 -2.49
N ARG A 118 -11.57 -0.01 -1.61
CA ARG A 118 -12.22 -1.30 -1.84
C ARG A 118 -13.01 -1.33 -3.14
N ASP A 119 -13.69 -0.25 -3.46
CA ASP A 119 -14.62 -0.17 -4.59
C ASP A 119 -13.92 0.26 -5.90
N MET A 120 -12.65 0.68 -5.84
CA MET A 120 -11.83 0.94 -7.04
C MET A 120 -11.56 -0.36 -7.82
N THR A 121 -11.38 -0.23 -9.14
CA THR A 121 -10.91 -1.35 -9.96
C THR A 121 -9.50 -1.77 -9.56
N ASP A 122 -9.13 -3.01 -9.82
CA ASP A 122 -7.76 -3.49 -9.58
C ASP A 122 -6.72 -2.69 -10.37
N ALA A 123 -7.08 -2.25 -11.58
CA ALA A 123 -6.23 -1.41 -12.40
C ALA A 123 -5.94 -0.06 -11.72
N ASP A 124 -6.96 0.57 -11.13
CA ASP A 124 -6.83 1.85 -10.44
C ASP A 124 -6.01 1.74 -9.15
N VAL A 125 -6.29 0.72 -8.32
CA VAL A 125 -5.51 0.46 -7.09
C VAL A 125 -4.05 0.20 -7.43
N ARG A 126 -3.78 -0.52 -8.51
CA ARG A 126 -2.44 -0.79 -9.03
C ARG A 126 -1.75 0.47 -9.55
N ALA A 127 -2.49 1.32 -10.26
CA ALA A 127 -1.97 2.59 -10.76
C ALA A 127 -1.55 3.52 -9.62
N ILE A 128 -2.34 3.61 -8.55
CA ILE A 128 -1.97 4.35 -7.33
C ILE A 128 -0.64 3.82 -6.76
N TYR A 129 -0.50 2.50 -6.61
CA TYR A 129 0.74 1.90 -6.11
C TYR A 129 1.95 2.31 -6.96
N ARG A 130 1.83 2.17 -8.28
CA ARG A 130 2.91 2.47 -9.23
C ARG A 130 3.30 3.94 -9.19
N TYR A 131 2.32 4.83 -9.09
CA TYR A 131 2.57 6.25 -8.92
C TYR A 131 3.33 6.54 -7.62
N VAL A 132 2.85 6.05 -6.47
CA VAL A 132 3.52 6.29 -5.18
C VAL A 132 4.93 5.70 -5.17
N LYS A 133 5.13 4.53 -5.78
CA LYS A 133 6.46 3.94 -5.97
C LYS A 133 7.37 4.82 -6.84
N SER A 134 6.84 5.45 -7.88
CA SER A 134 7.64 6.33 -8.76
C SER A 134 8.11 7.60 -8.04
N LEU A 135 7.38 8.07 -7.03
CA LEU A 135 7.81 9.19 -6.19
C LEU A 135 9.00 8.81 -5.27
N GLY A 136 9.20 7.53 -5.00
CA GLY A 136 10.22 7.02 -4.07
C GLY A 136 9.94 7.35 -2.60
N PRO A 137 10.76 6.85 -1.67
CA PRO A 137 10.62 7.12 -0.24
C PRO A 137 10.96 8.57 0.09
N ALA A 138 10.19 9.19 1.00
CA ALA A 138 10.47 10.54 1.53
C ALA A 138 9.77 10.74 2.88
N GLY A 139 10.19 11.77 3.62
CA GLY A 139 9.61 12.14 4.91
C GLY A 139 9.98 11.20 6.05
N LYS A 140 9.22 11.28 7.14
CA LYS A 140 9.39 10.46 8.36
C LYS A 140 8.15 9.60 8.58
N PRO A 141 8.24 8.49 9.34
CA PRO A 141 7.07 7.74 9.75
C PRO A 141 6.05 8.63 10.47
N ALA A 142 4.76 8.44 10.18
CA ALA A 142 3.70 9.07 10.95
C ALA A 142 3.67 8.51 12.38
N PRO A 143 3.12 9.25 13.35
CA PRO A 143 2.93 8.73 14.71
C PRO A 143 2.08 7.45 14.71
N THR A 144 2.30 6.61 15.71
CA THR A 144 1.56 5.37 15.86
C THR A 144 0.15 5.62 16.40
N TYR A 145 -0.77 4.73 16.06
CA TYR A 145 -2.13 4.73 16.60
C TYR A 145 -2.13 4.72 18.14
N VAL A 146 -3.01 5.55 18.74
CA VAL A 146 -3.26 5.57 20.18
C VAL A 146 -4.67 5.04 20.46
N PRO A 147 -4.83 3.99 21.29
CA PRO A 147 -6.15 3.44 21.60
C PRO A 147 -7.00 4.43 22.40
N PRO A 148 -8.35 4.21 22.50
CA PRO A 148 -9.22 5.03 23.33
C PRO A 148 -8.70 5.13 24.77
N GLY A 149 -8.69 6.36 25.32
CA GLY A 149 -8.15 6.64 26.67
C GLY A 149 -6.63 6.71 26.77
N GLY A 150 -5.89 6.42 25.69
CA GLY A 150 -4.44 6.53 25.67
C GLY A 150 -3.96 7.99 25.63
N ASN A 151 -2.71 8.21 26.05
CA ASN A 151 -2.11 9.54 26.07
C ASN A 151 -1.68 9.97 24.66
N VAL A 152 -2.28 11.02 24.12
CA VAL A 152 -1.93 11.64 22.83
C VAL A 152 -0.99 12.80 23.07
N THR A 153 0.21 12.74 22.49
CA THR A 153 1.29 13.75 22.67
C THR A 153 1.44 14.70 21.49
N THR A 154 0.63 14.52 20.44
CA THR A 154 0.64 15.34 19.22
C THR A 154 -0.59 16.23 19.16
N GLN A 155 -0.63 17.17 18.23
CA GLN A 155 -1.88 17.84 17.86
C GLN A 155 -2.88 16.84 17.30
N PHE A 156 -4.16 17.05 17.56
CA PHE A 156 -5.22 16.20 17.02
C PHE A 156 -6.53 17.00 16.82
N ILE A 157 -7.33 16.50 15.88
CA ILE A 157 -8.68 16.98 15.60
C ILE A 157 -9.67 16.03 16.26
N VAL A 158 -10.64 16.56 17.01
CA VAL A 158 -11.72 15.76 17.57
C VAL A 158 -12.77 15.51 16.50
N PHE A 159 -12.95 14.25 16.14
CA PHE A 159 -13.79 13.81 15.02
C PHE A 159 -15.06 13.14 15.54
N VAL A 160 -15.84 13.91 16.31
CA VAL A 160 -17.16 13.47 16.84
C VAL A 160 -18.19 14.58 16.66
N PRO A 161 -19.47 14.25 16.41
CA PRO A 161 -20.54 15.23 16.40
C PRO A 161 -20.61 15.97 17.75
N GLN A 162 -20.81 17.26 17.71
CA GLN A 162 -21.07 18.11 18.87
C GLN A 162 -22.54 18.48 18.93
N ALA A 163 -23.09 18.56 20.12
CA ALA A 163 -24.43 19.12 20.31
C ALA A 163 -24.42 20.62 19.95
N PRO A 164 -25.48 21.15 19.35
CA PRO A 164 -25.59 22.59 19.15
C PRO A 164 -25.57 23.33 20.50
N PRO A 165 -25.05 24.55 20.56
CA PRO A 165 -25.13 25.38 21.75
C PRO A 165 -26.60 25.51 22.21
N ALA A 166 -26.81 25.54 23.51
CA ALA A 166 -28.15 25.84 24.07
C ALA A 166 -28.64 27.21 23.55
N ALA A 167 -29.88 27.29 23.12
CA ALA A 167 -30.46 28.57 22.73
C ALA A 167 -30.34 29.58 23.88
N PRO A 168 -29.99 30.85 23.61
CA PRO A 168 -30.02 31.88 24.65
C PRO A 168 -31.42 31.98 25.20
N ARG A 169 -31.52 32.04 26.55
CA ARG A 169 -32.79 32.24 27.27
C ARG A 169 -33.22 33.69 27.19
#